data_3082c4090e1bf1b7c68f43e6eee2efdf
#
_entry.id   3082c4090e1bf1b7c68f43e6eee2efdf
#
_cell.length_a   1.000
_cell.length_b   1.000
_cell.length_c   1.000
_cell.angle_alpha   90.00
_cell.angle_beta   90.00
_cell.angle_gamma   90.00
#
_symmetry.space_group_name_H-M   'P 1'
#
loop_
_entity.id
_entity.type
_entity.pdbx_description
1 polymer ?
#
loop_
_entity_poly.entity_id
_entity_poly.type
_entity_poly.pdbx_seq_one_letter_code
_entity_poly.pdbx_strand_id
1 'polypeptide(L)'
;MNFDIVVVGAGASGISAVLTASECGAKVALLEKGDKFGGAGMFGSQGLFAVESRAQKEAGVKYSLKDAYEEIINYTHHSSNALMVKAILEESATTIDRMAESGLETELVTNTQEVHQEHPRTYHQFIDKFNGFKRVMNKFLESGGVLMTETSAEEIVQGQGKVTAVKANRKGEEITLETKAVILADGGFVGNKDEIKRTLAIDPDDLYSMGERKATGDGLQMLKEAGGVSDYKRIFENHAATVYSKTDPKWHNASLFDLTNIPLLWVNREGK
;
A
#
# COMPACT_ATOMS: atom_id res chain seq x y z
N MET A 1 16.61 -10.72 20.03
CA MET A 1 15.47 -11.61 19.70
C MET A 1 15.77 -12.27 18.36
N ASN A 2 15.36 -13.52 18.14
CA ASN A 2 15.72 -14.25 16.90
C ASN A 2 14.46 -14.65 16.12
N PHE A 3 14.41 -14.30 14.82
CA PHE A 3 13.34 -14.59 13.88
C PHE A 3 13.91 -15.11 12.56
N ASP A 4 13.11 -15.85 11.80
CA ASP A 4 13.50 -16.21 10.43
C ASP A 4 13.33 -15.01 9.49
N ILE A 5 12.23 -14.27 9.67
CA ILE A 5 11.89 -13.11 8.85
C ILE A 5 11.44 -11.95 9.76
N VAL A 6 11.93 -10.75 9.47
CA VAL A 6 11.40 -9.50 10.00
C VAL A 6 10.68 -8.77 8.86
N VAL A 7 9.42 -8.42 9.10
CA VAL A 7 8.62 -7.60 8.17
C VAL A 7 8.48 -6.20 8.75
N VAL A 8 8.79 -5.19 7.95
CA VAL A 8 8.73 -3.79 8.33
C VAL A 8 7.51 -3.14 7.70
N GLY A 9 6.61 -2.61 8.53
CA GLY A 9 5.34 -2.00 8.14
C GLY A 9 4.16 -2.96 8.24
N ALA A 10 3.20 -2.64 9.10
CA ALA A 10 1.97 -3.41 9.29
C ALA A 10 0.78 -2.88 8.49
N GLY A 11 1.03 -2.40 7.26
CA GLY A 11 0.01 -2.12 6.25
C GLY A 11 -0.48 -3.39 5.55
N ALA A 12 -1.30 -3.26 4.51
CA ALA A 12 -1.87 -4.40 3.79
C ALA A 12 -0.81 -5.37 3.27
N SER A 13 0.27 -4.86 2.66
CA SER A 13 1.36 -5.69 2.13
C SER A 13 2.13 -6.43 3.23
N GLY A 14 2.42 -5.76 4.36
CA GLY A 14 3.10 -6.40 5.49
C GLY A 14 2.23 -7.47 6.16
N ILE A 15 0.94 -7.21 6.33
CA ILE A 15 -0.01 -8.19 6.89
C ILE A 15 -0.11 -9.42 5.97
N SER A 16 -0.17 -9.23 4.66
CA SER A 16 -0.15 -10.34 3.70
C SER A 16 1.16 -11.13 3.75
N ALA A 17 2.30 -10.42 3.83
CA ALA A 17 3.61 -11.04 3.92
C ALA A 17 3.78 -11.90 5.18
N VAL A 18 3.37 -11.40 6.36
CA VAL A 18 3.52 -12.16 7.61
C VAL A 18 2.59 -13.38 7.65
N LEU A 19 1.38 -13.25 7.11
CA LEU A 19 0.45 -14.39 7.04
C LEU A 19 1.07 -15.51 6.18
N THR A 20 1.52 -15.18 4.98
CA THR A 20 2.15 -16.15 4.08
C THR A 20 3.41 -16.75 4.67
N ALA A 21 4.29 -15.95 5.26
CA ALA A 21 5.52 -16.44 5.87
C ALA A 21 5.24 -17.41 7.05
N SER A 22 4.23 -17.08 7.87
CA SER A 22 3.81 -17.94 8.99
C SER A 22 3.18 -19.27 8.52
N GLU A 23 2.36 -19.22 7.45
CA GLU A 23 1.81 -20.43 6.82
C GLU A 23 2.91 -21.35 6.28
N CYS A 24 4.05 -20.79 5.86
CA CYS A 24 5.25 -21.54 5.48
C CYS A 24 6.10 -22.01 6.68
N GLY A 25 5.65 -21.78 7.91
CA GLY A 25 6.31 -22.22 9.13
C GLY A 25 7.47 -21.35 9.60
N ALA A 26 7.63 -20.14 9.04
CA ALA A 26 8.66 -19.21 9.48
C ALA A 26 8.29 -18.55 10.81
N LYS A 27 9.29 -18.31 11.66
CA LYS A 27 9.16 -17.45 12.85
C LYS A 27 9.29 -15.99 12.46
N VAL A 28 8.18 -15.25 12.55
CA VAL A 28 8.07 -13.89 11.96
C VAL A 28 7.82 -12.83 13.01
N ALA A 29 8.54 -11.70 12.89
CA ALA A 29 8.21 -10.46 13.57
C ALA A 29 7.69 -9.42 12.55
N LEU A 30 6.63 -8.71 12.94
CA LEU A 30 6.05 -7.59 12.20
C LEU A 30 6.27 -6.31 13.00
N LEU A 31 7.00 -5.35 12.42
CA LEU A 31 7.27 -4.07 13.03
C LEU A 31 6.32 -3.01 12.46
N GLU A 32 5.76 -2.19 13.35
CA GLU A 32 4.92 -1.04 12.99
C GLU A 32 5.35 0.17 13.81
N LYS A 33 5.72 1.25 13.13
CA LYS A 33 6.18 2.47 13.83
C LYS A 33 5.04 3.24 14.51
N GLY A 34 3.81 3.06 14.05
CA GLY A 34 2.62 3.60 14.69
C GLY A 34 2.12 2.75 15.86
N ASP A 35 1.09 3.26 16.51
CA ASP A 35 0.38 2.59 17.60
C ASP A 35 -0.64 1.55 17.11
N LYS A 36 -0.96 1.55 15.80
CA LYS A 36 -1.99 0.70 15.18
C LYS A 36 -1.49 0.12 13.87
N PHE A 37 -1.85 -1.15 13.62
CA PHE A 37 -1.65 -1.78 12.32
C PHE A 37 -2.76 -1.40 11.33
N GLY A 38 -2.55 -1.69 10.05
CA GLY A 38 -3.52 -1.56 8.96
C GLY A 38 -3.12 -0.59 7.86
N GLY A 39 -2.43 0.49 8.19
CA GLY A 39 -1.93 1.48 7.23
C GLY A 39 -2.99 1.96 6.23
N ALA A 40 -2.58 2.39 5.06
CA ALA A 40 -3.49 2.85 4.00
C ALA A 40 -4.48 1.76 3.54
N GLY A 41 -4.11 0.49 3.60
CA GLY A 41 -5.01 -0.62 3.24
C GLY A 41 -6.26 -0.69 4.10
N MET A 42 -6.12 -0.57 5.41
CA MET A 42 -7.25 -0.61 6.35
C MET A 42 -7.98 0.72 6.45
N PHE A 43 -7.27 1.85 6.45
CA PHE A 43 -7.86 3.15 6.72
C PHE A 43 -8.24 3.92 5.45
N GLY A 44 -7.51 3.79 4.36
CA GLY A 44 -7.74 4.52 3.10
C GLY A 44 -8.47 3.69 2.03
N SER A 45 -7.98 2.49 1.72
CA SER A 45 -8.52 1.65 0.66
C SER A 45 -9.94 1.15 0.95
N GLN A 46 -10.77 1.09 -0.08
CA GLN A 46 -12.13 0.56 0.01
C GLN A 46 -12.26 -0.83 -0.61
N GLY A 47 -11.29 -1.27 -1.37
CA GLY A 47 -11.29 -2.56 -2.07
C GLY A 47 -10.04 -2.74 -2.92
N LEU A 48 -10.10 -3.75 -3.79
CA LEU A 48 -9.00 -4.17 -4.63
C LEU A 48 -9.46 -4.36 -6.07
N PHE A 49 -8.57 -4.05 -7.00
CA PHE A 49 -8.68 -4.47 -8.38
C PHE A 49 -8.24 -5.93 -8.51
N ALA A 50 -9.03 -6.73 -9.23
CA ALA A 50 -8.63 -8.07 -9.62
C ALA A 50 -9.23 -8.47 -10.97
N VAL A 51 -8.59 -9.41 -11.64
CA VAL A 51 -9.06 -9.98 -12.90
C VAL A 51 -9.17 -11.49 -12.81
N GLU A 52 -10.14 -12.06 -13.53
CA GLU A 52 -10.40 -13.48 -13.58
C GLU A 52 -10.68 -14.13 -12.20
N SER A 53 -11.15 -13.33 -11.23
CA SER A 53 -11.56 -13.83 -9.92
C SER A 53 -12.75 -14.79 -10.05
N ARG A 54 -12.97 -15.61 -9.02
CA ARG A 54 -14.14 -16.47 -8.94
C ARG A 54 -15.44 -15.69 -9.06
N ALA A 55 -15.56 -14.57 -8.35
CA ALA A 55 -16.74 -13.70 -8.40
C ALA A 55 -16.99 -13.13 -9.80
N GLN A 56 -15.95 -12.76 -10.55
CA GLN A 56 -16.09 -12.31 -11.94
C GLN A 56 -16.53 -13.43 -12.86
N LYS A 57 -15.99 -14.64 -12.72
CA LYS A 57 -16.38 -15.81 -13.52
C LYS A 57 -17.85 -16.19 -13.28
N GLU A 58 -18.29 -16.21 -12.02
CA GLU A 58 -19.68 -16.47 -11.63
C GLU A 58 -20.64 -15.39 -12.14
N ALA A 59 -20.18 -14.13 -12.18
CA ALA A 59 -20.95 -13.00 -12.71
C ALA A 59 -20.91 -12.88 -14.27
N GLY A 60 -20.20 -13.77 -14.95
CA GLY A 60 -20.06 -13.77 -16.40
C GLY A 60 -19.27 -12.59 -16.97
N VAL A 61 -18.40 -11.98 -16.15
CA VAL A 61 -17.55 -10.86 -16.58
C VAL A 61 -16.50 -11.36 -17.57
N LYS A 62 -16.50 -10.75 -18.77
CA LYS A 62 -15.54 -11.04 -19.83
C LYS A 62 -14.45 -9.97 -19.86
N TYR A 63 -13.43 -10.18 -19.07
CA TYR A 63 -12.26 -9.29 -18.99
C TYR A 63 -11.06 -10.14 -18.60
N SER A 64 -10.17 -10.36 -19.55
CA SER A 64 -9.03 -11.26 -19.36
C SER A 64 -7.84 -10.54 -18.72
N LEU A 65 -6.92 -11.34 -18.20
CA LEU A 65 -5.61 -10.85 -17.72
C LEU A 65 -4.88 -10.06 -18.83
N LYS A 66 -4.99 -10.50 -20.09
CA LYS A 66 -4.41 -9.81 -21.24
C LYS A 66 -5.04 -8.43 -21.43
N ASP A 67 -6.39 -8.34 -21.38
CA ASP A 67 -7.09 -7.05 -21.55
C ASP A 67 -6.67 -6.07 -20.45
N ALA A 68 -6.63 -6.53 -19.20
CA ALA A 68 -6.20 -5.71 -18.07
C ALA A 68 -4.74 -5.25 -18.20
N TYR A 69 -3.86 -6.14 -18.63
CA TYR A 69 -2.46 -5.81 -18.84
C TYR A 69 -2.29 -4.73 -19.93
N GLU A 70 -2.92 -4.92 -21.08
CA GLU A 70 -2.86 -3.97 -22.19
C GLU A 70 -3.44 -2.61 -21.79
N GLU A 71 -4.56 -2.59 -21.06
CA GLU A 71 -5.17 -1.36 -20.55
C GLU A 71 -4.25 -0.61 -19.61
N ILE A 72 -3.69 -1.26 -18.58
CA ILE A 72 -2.79 -0.62 -17.60
C ILE A 72 -1.53 -0.09 -18.29
N ILE A 73 -0.92 -0.87 -19.17
CA ILE A 73 0.30 -0.44 -19.89
C ILE A 73 0.00 0.76 -20.78
N ASN A 74 -1.12 0.79 -21.47
CA ASN A 74 -1.54 1.92 -22.30
C ASN A 74 -1.89 3.13 -21.45
N TYR A 75 -2.66 2.97 -20.37
CA TYR A 75 -3.03 4.04 -19.43
C TYR A 75 -1.81 4.72 -18.83
N THR A 76 -0.80 3.94 -18.47
CA THR A 76 0.46 4.46 -17.92
C THR A 76 1.44 4.94 -18.99
N HIS A 77 1.02 5.02 -20.26
CA HIS A 77 1.87 5.40 -21.39
C HIS A 77 3.20 4.63 -21.44
N HIS A 78 3.15 3.33 -21.16
CA HIS A 78 4.32 2.42 -21.09
C HIS A 78 5.38 2.86 -20.05
N SER A 79 5.03 3.68 -19.06
CA SER A 79 5.96 4.13 -18.03
C SER A 79 6.00 3.23 -16.80
N SER A 80 5.02 2.34 -16.62
CA SER A 80 5.01 1.37 -15.52
C SER A 80 6.02 0.23 -15.72
N ASN A 81 6.39 -0.44 -14.62
CA ASN A 81 7.18 -1.66 -14.70
C ASN A 81 6.29 -2.82 -15.19
N ALA A 82 6.45 -3.17 -16.47
CA ALA A 82 5.62 -4.16 -17.15
C ALA A 82 5.64 -5.55 -16.49
N LEU A 83 6.81 -5.98 -15.97
CA LEU A 83 6.93 -7.27 -15.28
C LEU A 83 6.19 -7.25 -13.93
N MET A 84 6.24 -6.14 -13.21
CA MET A 84 5.51 -5.98 -11.95
C MET A 84 4.00 -5.94 -12.19
N VAL A 85 3.54 -5.18 -13.19
CA VAL A 85 2.12 -5.16 -13.59
C VAL A 85 1.62 -6.57 -13.90
N LYS A 86 2.38 -7.32 -14.70
CA LYS A 86 2.04 -8.71 -15.03
C LYS A 86 1.93 -9.58 -13.77
N ALA A 87 2.92 -9.55 -12.89
CA ALA A 87 2.93 -10.35 -11.66
C ALA A 87 1.74 -10.01 -10.73
N ILE A 88 1.41 -8.72 -10.57
CA ILE A 88 0.26 -8.30 -9.77
C ILE A 88 -1.05 -8.82 -10.35
N LEU A 89 -1.22 -8.75 -11.66
CA LEU A 89 -2.43 -9.24 -12.33
C LEU A 89 -2.58 -10.76 -12.23
N GLU A 90 -1.49 -11.51 -12.44
CA GLU A 90 -1.47 -12.97 -12.33
C GLU A 90 -1.88 -13.46 -10.92
N GLU A 91 -1.48 -12.73 -9.88
CA GLU A 91 -1.79 -13.07 -8.48
C GLU A 91 -3.11 -12.47 -7.98
N SER A 92 -3.75 -11.57 -8.73
CA SER A 92 -4.89 -10.79 -8.23
C SER A 92 -6.09 -11.65 -7.84
N ALA A 93 -6.46 -12.65 -8.65
CA ALA A 93 -7.57 -13.56 -8.35
C ALA A 93 -7.29 -14.41 -7.10
N THR A 94 -6.11 -15.02 -7.05
CA THR A 94 -5.65 -15.83 -5.91
C THR A 94 -5.61 -15.00 -4.63
N THR A 95 -5.19 -13.74 -4.71
CA THR A 95 -5.16 -12.82 -3.58
C THR A 95 -6.57 -12.59 -3.00
N ILE A 96 -7.58 -12.38 -3.83
CA ILE A 96 -8.98 -12.23 -3.38
C ILE A 96 -9.45 -13.48 -2.64
N ASP A 97 -9.20 -14.66 -3.18
CA ASP A 97 -9.62 -15.92 -2.55
C ASP A 97 -8.90 -16.14 -1.20
N ARG A 98 -7.59 -15.96 -1.13
CA ARG A 98 -6.81 -16.08 0.11
C ARG A 98 -7.21 -15.07 1.18
N MET A 99 -7.55 -13.85 0.78
CA MET A 99 -8.05 -12.84 1.71
C MET A 99 -9.38 -13.27 2.32
N ALA A 100 -10.33 -13.77 1.51
CA ALA A 100 -11.61 -14.27 1.97
C ALA A 100 -11.43 -15.47 2.94
N GLU A 101 -10.58 -16.43 2.61
CA GLU A 101 -10.21 -17.58 3.49
C GLU A 101 -9.58 -17.10 4.81
N SER A 102 -8.93 -15.95 4.79
CA SER A 102 -8.34 -15.33 5.98
C SER A 102 -9.32 -14.45 6.77
N GLY A 103 -10.55 -14.29 6.27
CA GLY A 103 -11.61 -13.56 6.93
C GLY A 103 -11.69 -12.08 6.53
N LEU A 104 -11.01 -11.65 5.45
CA LEU A 104 -11.18 -10.34 4.83
C LEU A 104 -11.94 -10.52 3.51
N GLU A 105 -13.26 -10.49 3.61
CA GLU A 105 -14.17 -10.74 2.50
C GLU A 105 -14.36 -9.53 1.61
N THR A 106 -14.68 -9.79 0.34
CA THR A 106 -14.99 -8.77 -0.65
C THR A 106 -16.23 -9.14 -1.44
N GLU A 107 -16.88 -8.14 -2.03
CA GLU A 107 -17.94 -8.30 -3.02
C GLU A 107 -17.56 -7.62 -4.33
N LEU A 108 -17.93 -8.22 -5.46
CA LEU A 108 -17.73 -7.65 -6.78
C LEU A 108 -18.79 -6.59 -7.05
N VAL A 109 -18.38 -5.34 -7.12
CA VAL A 109 -19.29 -4.20 -7.33
C VAL A 109 -19.00 -3.49 -8.64
N THR A 110 -19.96 -2.69 -9.10
CA THR A 110 -19.72 -1.72 -10.18
C THR A 110 -19.10 -0.47 -9.54
N ASN A 111 -17.96 -0.03 -10.04
CA ASN A 111 -17.39 1.22 -9.60
C ASN A 111 -18.25 2.39 -10.13
N THR A 112 -19.04 2.98 -9.25
CA THR A 112 -19.97 4.07 -9.59
C THR A 112 -19.27 5.42 -9.76
N GLN A 113 -18.01 5.53 -9.37
CA GLN A 113 -17.21 6.76 -9.48
C GLN A 113 -16.50 6.86 -10.83
N GLU A 114 -16.44 5.79 -11.60
CA GLU A 114 -15.82 5.82 -12.91
C GLU A 114 -16.79 6.39 -13.97
N VAL A 115 -16.27 7.28 -14.78
CA VAL A 115 -16.99 7.92 -15.89
C VAL A 115 -17.40 6.89 -16.96
N HIS A 116 -16.79 5.72 -16.95
CA HIS A 116 -17.02 4.64 -17.90
C HIS A 116 -17.86 3.52 -17.28
N GLN A 117 -19.17 3.69 -17.25
CA GLN A 117 -20.11 2.66 -16.79
C GLN A 117 -20.05 1.36 -17.60
N GLU A 118 -19.40 1.38 -18.76
CA GLU A 118 -19.25 0.21 -19.64
C GLU A 118 -18.01 -0.64 -19.31
N HIS A 119 -17.14 -0.16 -18.41
CA HIS A 119 -15.96 -0.93 -18.02
C HIS A 119 -16.36 -2.22 -17.30
N PRO A 120 -15.75 -3.36 -17.61
CA PRO A 120 -16.00 -4.60 -16.90
C PRO A 120 -15.79 -4.47 -15.40
N ARG A 121 -16.61 -5.13 -14.60
CA ARG A 121 -16.49 -5.09 -13.14
C ARG A 121 -15.19 -5.75 -12.68
N THR A 122 -14.30 -4.96 -12.13
CA THR A 122 -12.98 -5.39 -11.64
C THR A 122 -12.74 -5.02 -10.17
N TYR A 123 -13.67 -4.26 -9.60
CA TYR A 123 -13.52 -3.75 -8.25
C TYR A 123 -14.16 -4.69 -7.21
N HIS A 124 -13.33 -5.19 -6.30
CA HIS A 124 -13.72 -6.06 -5.20
C HIS A 124 -13.72 -5.23 -3.91
N GLN A 125 -14.89 -4.75 -3.52
CA GLN A 125 -15.10 -3.90 -2.36
C GLN A 125 -15.01 -4.71 -1.08
N PHE A 126 -14.32 -4.21 -0.06
CA PHE A 126 -14.23 -4.86 1.24
C PHE A 126 -15.59 -4.88 1.96
N ILE A 127 -15.95 -6.04 2.50
CA ILE A 127 -17.05 -6.22 3.43
C ILE A 127 -16.49 -6.23 4.84
N ASP A 128 -17.04 -5.41 5.75
CA ASP A 128 -16.59 -5.33 7.16
C ASP A 128 -15.06 -5.20 7.30
N LYS A 129 -14.52 -4.27 6.54
CA LYS A 129 -13.07 -4.05 6.36
C LYS A 129 -12.26 -4.10 7.67
N PHE A 130 -12.69 -3.31 8.66
CA PHE A 130 -11.92 -3.20 9.91
C PHE A 130 -11.84 -4.50 10.70
N ASN A 131 -12.94 -5.24 10.78
CA ASN A 131 -12.92 -6.53 11.45
C ASN A 131 -12.24 -7.59 10.58
N GLY A 132 -12.35 -7.49 9.26
CA GLY A 132 -11.60 -8.34 8.32
C GLY A 132 -10.09 -8.26 8.55
N PHE A 133 -9.53 -7.07 8.54
CA PHE A 133 -8.09 -6.87 8.84
C PHE A 133 -7.71 -7.38 10.24
N LYS A 134 -8.57 -7.22 11.25
CA LYS A 134 -8.33 -7.78 12.59
C LYS A 134 -8.33 -9.30 12.58
N ARG A 135 -9.25 -9.95 11.85
CA ARG A 135 -9.28 -11.41 11.71
C ARG A 135 -8.00 -11.96 11.09
N VAL A 136 -7.50 -11.30 10.02
CA VAL A 136 -6.23 -11.67 9.39
C VAL A 136 -5.06 -11.51 10.36
N MET A 137 -4.99 -10.38 11.08
CA MET A 137 -3.95 -10.15 12.08
C MET A 137 -4.00 -11.18 13.20
N ASN A 138 -5.20 -11.55 13.68
CA ASN A 138 -5.35 -12.56 14.73
C ASN A 138 -4.82 -13.92 14.27
N LYS A 139 -5.09 -14.34 13.03
CA LYS A 139 -4.50 -15.58 12.48
C LYS A 139 -2.97 -15.57 12.52
N PHE A 140 -2.34 -14.44 12.16
CA PHE A 140 -0.91 -14.30 12.27
C PHE A 140 -0.42 -14.45 13.73
N LEU A 141 -1.08 -13.81 14.69
CA LEU A 141 -0.72 -13.89 16.10
C LEU A 141 -0.94 -15.29 16.68
N GLU A 142 -2.04 -15.95 16.32
CA GLU A 142 -2.37 -17.33 16.72
C GLU A 142 -1.36 -18.36 16.17
N SER A 143 -0.73 -18.07 15.02
CA SER A 143 0.35 -18.89 14.48
C SER A 143 1.70 -18.71 15.19
N GLY A 144 1.76 -17.89 16.25
CA GLY A 144 2.98 -17.57 16.99
C GLY A 144 3.77 -16.40 16.44
N GLY A 145 3.20 -15.64 15.50
CA GLY A 145 3.77 -14.39 14.99
C GLY A 145 3.81 -13.30 16.06
N VAL A 146 4.75 -12.37 15.93
CA VAL A 146 4.96 -11.29 16.90
C VAL A 146 4.72 -9.93 16.21
N LEU A 147 3.70 -9.19 16.67
CA LEU A 147 3.48 -7.79 16.28
C LEU A 147 4.14 -6.86 17.31
N MET A 148 4.96 -5.95 16.81
CA MET A 148 5.62 -4.91 17.61
C MET A 148 5.19 -3.53 17.08
N THR A 149 4.20 -2.93 17.72
CA THR A 149 3.80 -1.54 17.46
C THR A 149 4.73 -0.56 18.15
N GLU A 150 4.66 0.73 17.77
CA GLU A 150 5.54 1.80 18.25
C GLU A 150 7.02 1.43 18.11
N THR A 151 7.34 0.72 17.00
CA THR A 151 8.65 0.15 16.71
C THR A 151 9.07 0.55 15.29
N SER A 152 9.98 1.50 15.20
CA SER A 152 10.53 2.00 13.93
C SER A 152 11.78 1.22 13.58
N ALA A 153 11.79 0.53 12.43
CA ALA A 153 13.01 -0.05 11.89
C ALA A 153 13.92 1.08 11.38
N GLU A 154 15.22 0.98 11.66
CA GLU A 154 16.19 2.03 11.35
C GLU A 154 17.36 1.55 10.48
N GLU A 155 17.77 0.29 10.61
CA GLU A 155 18.92 -0.24 9.89
C GLU A 155 18.75 -1.74 9.55
N ILE A 156 19.10 -2.13 8.33
CA ILE A 156 19.29 -3.53 7.94
C ILE A 156 20.76 -3.88 8.13
N VAL A 157 21.08 -4.70 9.13
CA VAL A 157 22.44 -5.12 9.42
C VAL A 157 22.82 -6.27 8.50
N GLN A 158 23.98 -6.13 7.88
CA GLN A 158 24.53 -7.14 6.98
C GLN A 158 25.88 -7.67 7.50
N GLY A 159 26.11 -8.96 7.29
CA GLY A 159 27.39 -9.63 7.53
C GLY A 159 27.73 -10.57 6.39
N GLN A 160 28.93 -10.44 5.81
CA GLN A 160 29.37 -11.27 4.67
C GLN A 160 28.38 -11.27 3.49
N GLY A 161 27.77 -10.10 3.18
CA GLY A 161 26.83 -9.94 2.09
C GLY A 161 25.44 -10.54 2.33
N LYS A 162 25.10 -10.88 3.57
CA LYS A 162 23.78 -11.42 3.96
C LYS A 162 23.17 -10.57 5.06
N VAL A 163 21.86 -10.49 5.09
CA VAL A 163 21.12 -9.93 6.21
C VAL A 163 21.36 -10.76 7.47
N THR A 164 21.66 -10.11 8.59
CA THR A 164 21.89 -10.75 9.88
C THR A 164 20.98 -10.22 10.98
N ALA A 165 20.51 -8.96 10.90
CA ALA A 165 19.61 -8.38 11.85
C ALA A 165 18.89 -7.14 11.28
N VAL A 166 17.90 -6.68 12.02
CA VAL A 166 17.30 -5.33 11.91
C VAL A 166 17.50 -4.61 13.23
N LYS A 167 18.06 -3.39 13.18
CA LYS A 167 17.98 -2.48 14.32
C LYS A 167 16.71 -1.66 14.24
N ALA A 168 16.10 -1.46 15.38
CA ALA A 168 14.85 -0.71 15.48
C ALA A 168 14.82 0.08 16.79
N ASN A 169 14.05 1.14 16.79
CA ASN A 169 13.75 1.91 17.98
C ASN A 169 12.33 1.59 18.45
N ARG A 170 12.20 1.12 19.66
CA ARG A 170 10.92 0.84 20.27
C ARG A 170 10.71 1.75 21.48
N LYS A 171 9.82 2.74 21.36
CA LYS A 171 9.49 3.68 22.45
C LYS A 171 10.72 4.42 23.00
N GLY A 172 11.71 4.71 22.18
CA GLY A 172 12.95 5.38 22.58
C GLY A 172 14.09 4.43 22.97
N GLU A 173 13.86 3.13 22.99
CA GLU A 173 14.89 2.13 23.28
C GLU A 173 15.35 1.44 21.98
N GLU A 174 16.66 1.39 21.77
CA GLU A 174 17.24 0.63 20.65
C GLU A 174 17.13 -0.86 20.90
N ILE A 175 16.60 -1.59 19.90
CA ILE A 175 16.52 -3.05 19.94
C ILE A 175 17.12 -3.64 18.68
N THR A 176 17.66 -4.86 18.79
CA THR A 176 18.18 -5.63 17.66
C THR A 176 17.40 -6.94 17.53
N LEU A 177 16.87 -7.17 16.32
CA LEU A 177 16.19 -8.39 15.95
C LEU A 177 17.10 -9.17 14.98
N GLU A 178 17.67 -10.27 15.45
CA GLU A 178 18.41 -11.19 14.58
C GLU A 178 17.47 -11.84 13.60
N THR A 179 17.85 -11.86 12.31
CA THR A 179 17.00 -12.41 11.25
C THR A 179 17.82 -12.83 10.05
N LYS A 180 17.26 -13.74 9.23
CA LYS A 180 17.86 -14.21 7.99
C LYS A 180 17.39 -13.44 6.77
N ALA A 181 16.21 -12.79 6.87
CA ALA A 181 15.60 -12.04 5.79
C ALA A 181 14.75 -10.87 6.33
N VAL A 182 14.65 -9.82 5.52
CA VAL A 182 13.81 -8.66 5.80
C VAL A 182 12.87 -8.44 4.63
N ILE A 183 11.59 -8.20 4.91
CA ILE A 183 10.60 -7.74 3.95
C ILE A 183 10.24 -6.29 4.30
N LEU A 184 10.51 -5.37 3.38
CA LEU A 184 10.13 -3.97 3.51
C LEU A 184 8.74 -3.77 2.91
N ALA A 185 7.79 -3.39 3.75
CA ALA A 185 6.38 -3.19 3.43
C ALA A 185 5.83 -1.91 4.08
N ASP A 186 6.69 -0.95 4.34
CA ASP A 186 6.44 0.28 5.09
C ASP A 186 5.77 1.39 4.26
N GLY A 187 5.43 1.11 3.00
CA GLY A 187 4.74 2.01 2.10
C GLY A 187 5.69 2.95 1.36
N GLY A 188 5.17 4.14 1.03
CA GLY A 188 5.91 5.16 0.30
C GLY A 188 6.48 6.25 1.20
N PHE A 189 6.51 7.50 0.67
CA PHE A 189 7.12 8.64 1.37
C PHE A 189 6.25 9.91 1.37
N VAL A 190 4.94 9.77 1.21
CA VAL A 190 4.00 10.91 1.18
C VAL A 190 4.02 11.76 2.46
N GLY A 191 4.53 11.23 3.55
CA GLY A 191 4.74 11.95 4.81
C GLY A 191 6.05 12.73 4.89
N ASN A 192 6.95 12.59 3.90
CA ASN A 192 8.28 13.21 3.90
C ASN A 192 8.37 14.30 2.82
N LYS A 193 8.24 15.55 3.24
CA LYS A 193 8.26 16.71 2.34
C LYS A 193 9.57 16.87 1.57
N ASP A 194 10.69 16.58 2.21
CA ASP A 194 12.02 16.69 1.59
C ASP A 194 12.20 15.63 0.52
N GLU A 195 11.75 14.41 0.78
CA GLU A 195 11.78 13.32 -0.18
C GLU A 195 10.86 13.59 -1.38
N ILE A 196 9.65 14.14 -1.15
CA ILE A 196 8.74 14.59 -2.20
C ILE A 196 9.43 15.62 -3.09
N LYS A 197 10.00 16.67 -2.49
CA LYS A 197 10.68 17.73 -3.23
C LYS A 197 11.86 17.19 -4.03
N ARG A 198 12.69 16.37 -3.40
CA ARG A 198 13.89 15.79 -4.03
C ARG A 198 13.54 14.88 -5.20
N THR A 199 12.50 14.08 -5.04
CA THR A 199 12.20 12.97 -5.97
C THR A 199 11.22 13.39 -7.06
N LEU A 200 10.17 14.12 -6.72
CA LEU A 200 9.12 14.53 -7.65
C LEU A 200 9.40 15.89 -8.30
N ALA A 201 10.30 16.68 -7.73
CA ALA A 201 10.55 18.08 -8.12
C ALA A 201 9.28 18.94 -8.04
N ILE A 202 8.40 18.65 -7.09
CA ILE A 202 7.16 19.37 -6.78
C ILE A 202 7.36 20.08 -5.45
N ASP A 203 6.81 21.28 -5.31
CA ASP A 203 6.76 21.94 -4.01
C ASP A 203 5.75 21.19 -3.11
N PRO A 204 6.21 20.57 -2.00
CA PRO A 204 5.32 19.80 -1.13
C PRO A 204 4.22 20.65 -0.48
N ASP A 205 4.38 21.98 -0.44
CA ASP A 205 3.35 22.90 0.07
C ASP A 205 2.21 23.13 -0.92
N ASP A 206 2.37 22.72 -2.18
CA ASP A 206 1.31 22.70 -3.19
C ASP A 206 0.50 21.40 -3.18
N LEU A 207 0.92 20.41 -2.36
CA LEU A 207 0.25 19.12 -2.25
C LEU A 207 -0.48 18.99 -0.90
N TYR A 208 -1.69 18.47 -0.97
CA TYR A 208 -2.40 17.99 0.21
C TYR A 208 -2.38 16.46 0.22
N SER A 209 -1.61 15.88 1.14
CA SER A 209 -1.53 14.43 1.27
C SER A 209 -2.80 13.90 1.96
N MET A 210 -3.56 13.08 1.27
CA MET A 210 -4.65 12.27 1.84
C MET A 210 -4.15 10.90 2.33
N GLY A 211 -2.89 10.56 2.05
CA GLY A 211 -2.29 9.27 2.38
C GLY A 211 -1.81 9.16 3.82
N GLU A 212 -1.18 8.04 4.11
CA GLU A 212 -0.60 7.71 5.41
C GLU A 212 0.64 8.58 5.70
N ARG A 213 0.48 9.59 6.55
CA ARG A 213 1.55 10.56 6.86
C ARG A 213 2.74 9.95 7.58
N LYS A 214 2.60 8.75 8.14
CA LYS A 214 3.71 8.00 8.75
C LYS A 214 4.58 7.31 7.70
N ALA A 215 4.15 7.23 6.43
CA ALA A 215 4.95 6.72 5.33
C ALA A 215 6.00 7.76 4.93
N THR A 216 7.19 7.67 5.50
CA THR A 216 8.29 8.65 5.37
C THR A 216 9.45 8.16 4.52
N GLY A 217 9.35 6.95 3.95
CA GLY A 217 10.36 6.38 3.06
C GLY A 217 11.53 5.72 3.79
N ASP A 218 11.34 5.33 5.03
CA ASP A 218 12.40 4.75 5.87
C ASP A 218 12.91 3.43 5.26
N GLY A 219 12.01 2.56 4.80
CA GLY A 219 12.36 1.31 4.12
C GLY A 219 13.12 1.54 2.81
N LEU A 220 12.74 2.56 2.05
CA LEU A 220 13.47 2.94 0.83
C LEU A 220 14.91 3.37 1.14
N GLN A 221 15.09 4.11 2.22
CA GLN A 221 16.42 4.52 2.68
C GLN A 221 17.25 3.32 3.14
N MET A 222 16.69 2.47 4.01
CA MET A 222 17.35 1.25 4.47
C MET A 222 17.72 0.32 3.30
N LEU A 223 16.85 0.21 2.28
CA LEU A 223 17.12 -0.59 1.10
C LEU A 223 18.33 -0.05 0.32
N LYS A 224 18.42 1.27 0.13
CA LYS A 224 19.56 1.92 -0.53
C LYS A 224 20.87 1.69 0.23
N GLU A 225 20.85 1.83 1.53
CA GLU A 225 21.99 1.61 2.42
C GLU A 225 22.44 0.15 2.39
N ALA A 226 21.51 -0.78 2.25
CA ALA A 226 21.78 -2.20 2.08
C ALA A 226 22.26 -2.58 0.66
N GLY A 227 22.43 -1.61 -0.26
CA GLY A 227 22.91 -1.83 -1.62
C GLY A 227 21.79 -2.08 -2.65
N GLY A 228 20.54 -1.86 -2.29
CA GLY A 228 19.41 -1.96 -3.21
C GLY A 228 19.39 -0.84 -4.24
N VAL A 229 18.86 -1.15 -5.42
CA VAL A 229 18.72 -0.19 -6.52
C VAL A 229 17.24 0.18 -6.69
N SER A 230 16.99 1.46 -6.85
CA SER A 230 15.63 1.98 -7.10
C SER A 230 15.40 2.10 -8.61
N ASP A 231 14.33 1.47 -9.10
CA ASP A 231 13.75 1.71 -10.44
C ASP A 231 12.74 2.86 -10.37
N TYR A 232 13.12 3.93 -9.74
CA TYR A 232 12.22 5.00 -9.38
C TYR A 232 12.04 5.98 -10.53
N LYS A 233 10.82 6.07 -11.03
CA LYS A 233 10.39 7.11 -11.97
C LYS A 233 9.59 8.16 -11.21
N ARG A 234 9.59 9.40 -11.67
CA ARG A 234 8.84 10.52 -11.07
C ARG A 234 7.33 10.34 -11.23
N ILE A 235 6.79 9.26 -10.65
CA ILE A 235 5.37 8.90 -10.72
C ILE A 235 4.78 9.04 -9.33
N PHE A 236 3.66 9.73 -9.23
CA PHE A 236 2.83 9.77 -8.03
C PHE A 236 1.36 9.75 -8.45
N GLU A 237 0.52 9.25 -7.57
CA GLU A 237 -0.91 9.28 -7.76
C GLU A 237 -1.47 10.64 -7.33
N ASN A 238 -2.15 11.33 -8.23
CA ASN A 238 -2.96 12.49 -7.92
C ASN A 238 -4.43 12.08 -7.94
N HIS A 239 -4.99 11.86 -6.77
CA HIS A 239 -6.32 11.26 -6.64
C HIS A 239 -7.45 12.22 -7.03
N ALA A 240 -7.38 13.48 -6.58
CA ALA A 240 -8.45 14.45 -6.79
C ALA A 240 -7.95 15.89 -6.75
N ALA A 241 -8.61 16.77 -7.49
CA ALA A 241 -8.52 18.20 -7.26
C ALA A 241 -9.63 18.63 -6.29
N THR A 242 -9.29 19.39 -5.28
CA THR A 242 -10.22 19.76 -4.22
C THR A 242 -9.99 21.19 -3.75
N VAL A 243 -10.96 21.74 -3.03
CA VAL A 243 -10.82 23.05 -2.40
C VAL A 243 -10.11 22.89 -1.06
N TYR A 244 -9.02 23.60 -0.90
CA TYR A 244 -8.22 23.63 0.32
C TYR A 244 -7.83 25.04 0.71
N SER A 245 -7.88 25.39 1.98
CA SER A 245 -7.37 26.65 2.50
C SER A 245 -6.25 26.40 3.50
N LYS A 246 -5.12 27.09 3.32
CA LYS A 246 -3.99 27.05 4.27
C LYS A 246 -4.28 27.76 5.59
N THR A 247 -5.25 28.67 5.60
CA THR A 247 -5.50 29.58 6.73
C THR A 247 -6.81 29.31 7.46
N ASP A 248 -7.81 28.73 6.79
CA ASP A 248 -9.12 28.45 7.39
C ASP A 248 -9.25 26.94 7.69
N PRO A 249 -9.24 26.53 8.98
CA PRO A 249 -9.36 25.13 9.37
C PRO A 249 -10.60 24.42 8.85
N LYS A 250 -11.68 25.16 8.58
CA LYS A 250 -12.92 24.62 7.99
C LYS A 250 -12.69 23.95 6.65
N TRP A 251 -11.70 24.40 5.89
CA TRP A 251 -11.37 23.92 4.56
C TRP A 251 -10.12 23.03 4.51
N HIS A 252 -9.70 22.47 5.66
CA HIS A 252 -8.57 21.56 5.73
C HIS A 252 -8.92 20.11 5.36
N ASN A 253 -10.18 19.80 5.16
CA ASN A 253 -10.61 18.46 4.75
C ASN A 253 -10.89 18.43 3.25
N ALA A 254 -9.92 17.95 2.50
CA ALA A 254 -9.99 17.82 1.05
C ALA A 254 -11.14 16.91 0.57
N SER A 255 -11.53 15.92 1.37
CA SER A 255 -12.58 14.96 1.00
C SER A 255 -14.00 15.56 0.94
N LEU A 256 -14.20 16.77 1.47
CA LEU A 256 -15.49 17.46 1.41
C LEU A 256 -15.83 18.03 0.03
N PHE A 257 -14.82 18.23 -0.83
CA PHE A 257 -14.97 18.90 -2.12
C PHE A 257 -14.14 18.20 -3.20
N ASP A 258 -14.58 17.04 -3.63
CA ASP A 258 -14.03 16.41 -4.82
C ASP A 258 -14.62 17.06 -6.07
N LEU A 259 -13.78 17.78 -6.80
CA LEU A 259 -14.17 18.49 -8.01
C LEU A 259 -13.91 17.70 -9.29
N THR A 260 -13.23 16.58 -9.21
CA THR A 260 -12.81 15.83 -10.41
C THR A 260 -13.95 15.18 -11.16
N ASN A 261 -15.02 14.81 -10.45
CA ASN A 261 -16.19 14.14 -11.00
C ASN A 261 -17.37 15.10 -11.34
N ILE A 262 -17.15 16.40 -11.21
CA ILE A 262 -18.16 17.41 -11.49
C ILE A 262 -17.80 18.10 -12.81
N PRO A 263 -18.74 18.22 -13.78
CA PRO A 263 -18.48 18.91 -15.04
C PRO A 263 -18.37 20.43 -14.83
N LEU A 264 -17.21 20.89 -14.40
CA LEU A 264 -16.89 22.29 -14.12
C LEU A 264 -15.97 22.86 -15.18
N LEU A 265 -16.16 24.13 -15.48
CA LEU A 265 -15.19 24.90 -16.24
C LEU A 265 -14.04 25.33 -15.30
N TRP A 266 -12.84 24.86 -15.59
CA TRP A 266 -11.64 25.22 -14.85
C TRP A 266 -10.99 26.44 -15.52
N VAL A 267 -10.82 27.50 -14.74
CA VAL A 267 -10.14 28.72 -15.19
C VAL A 267 -9.03 29.09 -14.22
N ASN A 268 -7.98 29.73 -14.73
CA ASN A 268 -6.93 30.27 -13.88
C ASN A 268 -7.42 31.56 -13.16
N ARG A 269 -6.54 32.22 -12.40
CA ARG A 269 -6.86 33.45 -11.67
C ARG A 269 -7.24 34.64 -12.59
N GLU A 270 -6.93 34.55 -13.89
CA GLU A 270 -7.28 35.55 -14.89
C GLU A 270 -8.60 35.23 -15.62
N GLY A 271 -9.26 34.12 -15.25
CA GLY A 271 -10.50 33.67 -15.86
C GLY A 271 -10.32 33.02 -17.25
N LYS A 272 -9.12 32.56 -17.54
CA LYS A 272 -8.78 31.90 -18.81
C LYS A 272 -8.69 30.40 -18.63
#